data_0c1e231b3272fa9db5017ffa478cad84
#
_entry.id   0c1e231b3272fa9db5017ffa478cad84
#
_cell.length_a   1.000
_cell.length_b   1.000
_cell.length_c   1.000
_cell.angle_alpha   90.00
_cell.angle_beta   90.00
_cell.angle_gamma   90.00
#
_symmetry.space_group_name_H-M   'P 1'
#
loop_
_entity.id
_entity.type
_entity.pdbx_description
1 polymer ?
#
loop_
_entity_poly.entity_id
_entity_poly.type
_entity_poly.pdbx_seq_one_letter_code
_entity_poly.pdbx_strand_id
1 'polypeptide(L)'
;MSELQISRRRLLKASAAGAMAASTISAPSLLMAKEASSAAQDTSKIRDFDMIKAFYANYPKKLAAVRAKLGRPLTLTEKLLFVHLYHPESLTEFKRGQDYIELRPDRAGTHDIGGPMAILQFLTSGKERIALPAALVADHLVTAQTGVRKDLQIADRDNVETYSFLRDVSRRYGFDFWPAGTGICHQVFLENYDFPGAMMLVT
;
A
#
# COMPACT_ATOMS: atom_id res chain seq x y z
N MET A 1 51.85 -4.39 5.07
CA MET A 1 50.45 -3.98 4.94
C MET A 1 49.61 -5.21 5.24
N SER A 2 49.14 -5.37 6.46
CA SER A 2 48.35 -6.53 6.91
C SER A 2 46.86 -6.16 6.90
N GLU A 3 46.11 -6.82 6.04
CA GLU A 3 44.65 -6.70 5.99
C GLU A 3 44.02 -7.24 7.28
N LEU A 4 43.30 -6.38 7.99
CA LEU A 4 42.46 -6.77 9.13
C LEU A 4 41.18 -7.44 8.62
N GLN A 5 41.19 -8.75 8.46
CA GLN A 5 39.97 -9.52 8.29
C GLN A 5 39.19 -9.60 9.62
N ILE A 6 38.19 -8.78 9.78
CA ILE A 6 37.24 -8.89 10.91
C ILE A 6 36.24 -10.01 10.63
N SER A 7 36.42 -11.14 11.34
CA SER A 7 35.53 -12.29 11.23
C SER A 7 34.09 -11.94 11.65
N ARG A 8 33.09 -12.37 10.86
CA ARG A 8 31.66 -12.23 11.15
C ARG A 8 31.25 -12.70 12.57
N ARG A 9 31.95 -13.65 13.14
CA ARG A 9 31.75 -14.11 14.52
C ARG A 9 32.16 -13.08 15.58
N ARG A 10 33.08 -12.16 15.29
CA ARG A 10 33.45 -11.09 16.22
C ARG A 10 32.48 -9.94 16.22
N LEU A 11 31.84 -9.67 15.06
CA LEU A 11 30.77 -8.66 14.96
C LEU A 11 29.55 -9.06 15.77
N LEU A 12 29.15 -10.34 15.73
CA LEU A 12 28.01 -10.87 16.49
C LEU A 12 28.24 -10.96 18.01
N LYS A 13 29.49 -11.01 18.45
CA LYS A 13 29.81 -10.99 19.88
C LYS A 13 29.90 -9.59 20.48
N ALA A 14 30.12 -8.57 19.67
CA ALA A 14 30.16 -7.17 20.15
C ALA A 14 28.75 -6.58 20.34
N SER A 15 27.73 -7.11 19.69
CA SER A 15 26.33 -6.68 19.85
C SER A 15 25.59 -7.31 21.03
N ALA A 16 26.19 -8.31 21.70
CA ALA A 16 25.57 -9.00 22.84
C ALA A 16 25.94 -8.41 24.22
N ALA A 17 26.83 -7.44 24.30
CA ALA A 17 27.35 -6.90 25.55
C ALA A 17 26.83 -5.51 25.96
N GLY A 18 25.81 -4.99 25.24
CA GLY A 18 25.29 -3.62 25.42
C GLY A 18 23.84 -3.50 25.89
N ALA A 19 23.24 -4.52 26.48
CA ALA A 19 21.84 -4.45 26.88
C ALA A 19 21.62 -4.93 28.32
N MET A 20 21.97 -4.09 29.30
CA MET A 20 21.35 -4.10 30.62
C MET A 20 21.33 -2.68 31.18
N ALA A 21 20.35 -1.91 30.74
CA ALA A 21 19.77 -0.81 31.49
C ALA A 21 18.24 -1.02 31.47
N ALA A 22 17.74 -1.66 32.54
CA ALA A 22 16.34 -1.79 32.80
C ALA A 22 15.76 -0.41 33.12
N SER A 23 15.23 0.30 32.13
CA SER A 23 14.34 1.41 32.36
C SER A 23 12.91 0.86 32.34
N THR A 24 12.27 0.91 33.49
CA THR A 24 10.84 0.65 33.67
C THR A 24 10.04 1.63 32.86
N ILE A 25 9.63 1.23 31.67
CA ILE A 25 8.65 1.97 30.86
C ILE A 25 7.29 1.51 31.36
N SER A 26 6.69 2.35 32.21
CA SER A 26 5.30 2.24 32.67
C SER A 26 4.34 2.25 31.50
N ALA A 27 3.35 1.39 31.55
CA ALA A 27 2.35 1.09 30.56
C ALA A 27 1.42 2.27 30.18
N PRO A 28 1.68 2.96 29.06
CA PRO A 28 0.63 3.70 28.33
C PRO A 28 0.15 2.97 27.07
N SER A 29 0.81 1.88 26.64
CA SER A 29 0.54 1.28 25.33
C SER A 29 -0.77 0.49 25.21
N LEU A 30 -1.29 -0.01 26.34
CA LEU A 30 -2.59 -0.72 26.32
C LEU A 30 -3.82 0.21 26.22
N LEU A 31 -3.70 1.46 26.67
CA LEU A 31 -4.78 2.46 26.49
C LEU A 31 -4.81 3.01 25.07
N MET A 32 -3.65 3.18 24.43
CA MET A 32 -3.58 3.67 23.04
C MET A 32 -4.11 2.67 22.02
N ALA A 33 -3.97 1.36 22.27
CA ALA A 33 -4.56 0.33 21.40
C ALA A 33 -6.10 0.31 21.47
N LYS A 34 -6.68 0.69 22.60
CA LYS A 34 -8.13 0.74 22.81
C LYS A 34 -8.76 1.97 22.16
N GLU A 35 -8.05 3.09 22.09
CA GLU A 35 -8.52 4.30 21.39
C GLU A 35 -8.35 4.20 19.87
N ALA A 36 -7.34 3.49 19.39
CA ALA A 36 -7.15 3.26 17.94
C ALA A 36 -8.22 2.32 17.35
N SER A 37 -8.82 1.44 18.16
CA SER A 37 -9.89 0.52 17.74
C SER A 37 -11.28 1.16 17.69
N SER A 38 -11.47 2.37 18.23
CA SER A 38 -12.79 3.00 18.31
C SER A 38 -13.01 4.21 17.39
N ALA A 39 -11.99 4.69 16.71
CA ALA A 39 -12.19 5.64 15.63
C ALA A 39 -12.69 4.84 14.41
N ALA A 40 -14.01 4.74 14.25
CA ALA A 40 -14.61 4.29 13.01
C ALA A 40 -13.93 5.09 11.87
N GLN A 41 -13.18 4.39 11.01
CA GLN A 41 -12.61 5.03 9.84
C GLN A 41 -13.75 5.66 9.06
N ASP A 42 -13.62 6.92 8.70
CA ASP A 42 -14.58 7.57 7.81
C ASP A 42 -14.49 6.88 6.43
N THR A 43 -15.27 5.80 6.29
CA THR A 43 -15.33 4.99 5.07
C THR A 43 -15.99 5.74 3.91
N SER A 44 -16.51 6.95 4.13
CA SER A 44 -17.11 7.77 3.09
C SER A 44 -16.10 8.17 2.01
N LYS A 45 -14.82 8.31 2.38
CA LYS A 45 -13.72 8.61 1.45
C LYS A 45 -13.17 7.37 0.74
N ILE A 46 -13.31 6.19 1.32
CA ILE A 46 -12.83 4.92 0.77
C ILE A 46 -13.64 4.56 -0.46
N ARG A 47 -14.98 4.65 -0.36
CA ARG A 47 -15.93 4.39 -1.44
C ARG A 47 -16.36 5.70 -2.10
N ASP A 48 -15.43 6.42 -2.68
CA ASP A 48 -15.73 7.67 -3.41
C ASP A 48 -16.67 7.39 -4.60
N PHE A 49 -17.97 7.33 -4.30
CA PHE A 49 -18.99 7.03 -5.30
C PHE A 49 -19.09 8.12 -6.37
N ASP A 50 -18.74 9.35 -6.07
CA ASP A 50 -18.78 10.43 -7.05
C ASP A 50 -17.64 10.28 -8.06
N MET A 51 -16.45 9.86 -7.61
CA MET A 51 -15.36 9.48 -8.49
C MET A 51 -15.74 8.28 -9.37
N ILE A 52 -16.35 7.23 -8.79
CA ILE A 52 -16.79 6.05 -9.53
C ILE A 52 -17.86 6.41 -10.58
N LYS A 53 -18.85 7.25 -10.24
CA LYS A 53 -19.84 7.75 -11.18
C LYS A 53 -19.18 8.54 -12.34
N ALA A 54 -18.24 9.43 -12.00
CA ALA A 54 -17.48 10.20 -12.99
C ALA A 54 -16.64 9.28 -13.89
N PHE A 55 -16.03 8.24 -13.34
CA PHE A 55 -15.32 7.23 -14.10
C PHE A 55 -16.23 6.59 -15.15
N TYR A 56 -17.39 6.05 -14.73
CA TYR A 56 -18.31 5.40 -15.65
C TYR A 56 -18.93 6.38 -16.67
N ALA A 57 -19.19 7.62 -16.33
CA ALA A 57 -19.68 8.63 -17.24
C ALA A 57 -18.65 8.99 -18.33
N ASN A 58 -17.35 8.92 -18.03
CA ASN A 58 -16.28 9.22 -18.96
C ASN A 58 -15.76 8.00 -19.73
N TYR A 59 -15.96 6.79 -19.20
CA TYR A 59 -15.44 5.55 -19.77
C TYR A 59 -15.84 5.33 -21.24
N PRO A 60 -17.13 5.46 -21.65
CA PRO A 60 -17.53 5.30 -23.04
C PRO A 60 -16.89 6.34 -23.98
N LYS A 61 -16.72 7.57 -23.52
CA LYS A 61 -16.08 8.64 -24.30
C LYS A 61 -14.61 8.35 -24.58
N LYS A 62 -13.89 7.91 -23.54
CA LYS A 62 -12.48 7.47 -23.68
C LYS A 62 -12.36 6.30 -24.63
N LEU A 63 -13.23 5.28 -24.52
CA LEU A 63 -13.24 4.13 -25.43
C LEU A 63 -13.55 4.51 -26.87
N ALA A 64 -14.47 5.43 -27.09
CA ALA A 64 -14.79 5.89 -28.44
C ALA A 64 -13.58 6.57 -29.09
N ALA A 65 -12.86 7.41 -28.34
CA ALA A 65 -11.63 8.05 -28.82
C ALA A 65 -10.53 7.02 -29.14
N VAL A 66 -10.35 6.02 -28.28
CA VAL A 66 -9.37 4.93 -28.52
C VAL A 66 -9.73 4.15 -29.78
N ARG A 67 -10.99 3.76 -29.96
CA ARG A 67 -11.44 3.03 -31.15
C ARG A 67 -11.27 3.84 -32.42
N ALA A 68 -11.59 5.12 -32.37
CA ALA A 68 -11.41 6.00 -33.51
C ALA A 68 -9.95 6.10 -33.95
N LYS A 69 -9.03 6.13 -32.97
CA LYS A 69 -7.60 6.25 -33.24
C LYS A 69 -6.98 4.95 -33.76
N LEU A 70 -7.39 3.79 -33.23
CA LEU A 70 -6.84 2.48 -33.61
C LEU A 70 -7.57 1.85 -34.82
N GLY A 71 -8.77 2.31 -35.16
CA GLY A 71 -9.52 1.83 -36.30
C GLY A 71 -9.95 0.36 -36.25
N ARG A 72 -9.96 -0.26 -35.06
CA ARG A 72 -10.27 -1.68 -34.89
C ARG A 72 -11.01 -1.97 -33.58
N PRO A 73 -11.66 -3.17 -33.47
CA PRO A 73 -12.19 -3.66 -32.21
C PRO A 73 -11.09 -3.83 -31.15
N LEU A 74 -11.46 -3.66 -29.88
CA LEU A 74 -10.59 -3.78 -28.73
C LEU A 74 -10.94 -5.01 -27.89
N THR A 75 -9.96 -5.72 -27.40
CA THR A 75 -10.13 -6.75 -26.37
C THR A 75 -10.55 -6.10 -25.05
N LEU A 76 -11.02 -6.91 -24.09
CA LEU A 76 -11.34 -6.41 -22.74
C LEU A 76 -10.12 -5.75 -22.07
N THR A 77 -8.97 -6.42 -22.15
CA THR A 77 -7.71 -5.89 -21.58
C THR A 77 -7.32 -4.55 -22.19
N GLU A 78 -7.39 -4.41 -23.51
CA GLU A 78 -7.10 -3.14 -24.18
C GLU A 78 -8.07 -2.04 -23.78
N LYS A 79 -9.35 -2.36 -23.59
CA LYS A 79 -10.33 -1.38 -23.10
C LYS A 79 -9.97 -0.86 -21.71
N LEU A 80 -9.55 -1.77 -20.82
CA LEU A 80 -9.14 -1.40 -19.47
C LEU A 80 -7.84 -0.60 -19.48
N LEU A 81 -6.81 -1.05 -20.19
CA LEU A 81 -5.52 -0.36 -20.25
C LEU A 81 -5.61 1.02 -20.89
N PHE A 82 -6.26 1.12 -22.05
CA PHE A 82 -6.23 2.36 -22.82
C PHE A 82 -7.10 3.49 -22.24
N VAL A 83 -8.10 3.19 -21.42
CA VAL A 83 -8.83 4.23 -20.68
C VAL A 83 -8.02 4.82 -19.52
N HIS A 84 -6.96 4.13 -19.09
CA HIS A 84 -6.04 4.55 -18.03
C HIS A 84 -4.72 5.11 -18.56
N LEU A 85 -4.60 5.36 -19.87
CA LEU A 85 -3.41 6.03 -20.40
C LEU A 85 -3.18 7.37 -19.70
N TYR A 86 -1.95 7.59 -19.24
CA TYR A 86 -1.55 8.87 -18.66
C TYR A 86 -1.54 9.98 -19.72
N HIS A 87 -1.08 9.64 -20.92
CA HIS A 87 -1.03 10.47 -22.13
C HIS A 87 -1.91 9.88 -23.25
N PRO A 88 -3.24 10.10 -23.24
CA PRO A 88 -4.12 9.56 -24.27
C PRO A 88 -3.78 10.01 -25.71
N GLU A 89 -3.14 11.16 -25.85
CA GLU A 89 -2.66 11.70 -27.12
C GLU A 89 -1.53 10.86 -27.71
N SER A 90 -0.74 10.18 -26.87
CA SER A 90 0.38 9.31 -27.32
C SER A 90 -0.06 7.92 -27.79
N LEU A 91 -1.36 7.63 -27.75
CA LEU A 91 -1.89 6.32 -28.14
C LEU A 91 -1.50 5.99 -29.60
N THR A 92 -0.82 4.87 -29.75
CA THR A 92 -0.45 4.23 -31.01
C THR A 92 -0.80 2.74 -30.97
N GLU A 93 -0.53 2.01 -32.01
CA GLU A 93 -0.59 0.55 -31.93
C GLU A 93 0.66 0.02 -31.23
N PHE A 94 0.53 -0.26 -29.94
CA PHE A 94 1.63 -0.77 -29.11
C PHE A 94 1.95 -2.22 -29.45
N LYS A 95 3.24 -2.52 -29.59
CA LYS A 95 3.76 -3.87 -29.82
C LYS A 95 4.06 -4.54 -28.50
N ARG A 96 3.35 -5.61 -28.18
CA ARG A 96 3.55 -6.39 -26.98
C ARG A 96 4.99 -6.88 -26.84
N GLY A 97 5.59 -6.65 -25.68
CA GLY A 97 6.96 -7.04 -25.36
C GLY A 97 8.05 -6.14 -25.93
N GLN A 98 7.68 -5.05 -26.63
CA GLN A 98 8.60 -4.07 -27.19
C GLN A 98 8.33 -2.65 -26.65
N ASP A 99 7.06 -2.25 -26.61
CA ASP A 99 6.68 -0.90 -26.25
C ASP A 99 6.29 -0.77 -24.79
N TYR A 100 6.59 0.38 -24.20
CA TYR A 100 6.15 0.77 -22.87
C TYR A 100 4.99 1.73 -22.97
N ILE A 101 4.03 1.61 -22.03
CA ILE A 101 2.90 2.51 -21.91
C ILE A 101 2.87 3.10 -20.49
N GLU A 102 2.59 4.39 -20.42
CA GLU A 102 2.39 5.08 -19.15
C GLU A 102 0.92 5.04 -18.76
N LEU A 103 0.63 4.50 -17.58
CA LEU A 103 -0.71 4.32 -17.08
C LEU A 103 -0.92 5.12 -15.80
N ARG A 104 -2.13 5.60 -15.60
CA ARG A 104 -2.56 6.25 -14.37
C ARG A 104 -3.56 5.35 -13.65
N PRO A 105 -3.16 4.70 -12.54
CA PRO A 105 -4.08 3.91 -11.74
C PRO A 105 -5.11 4.80 -11.02
N ASP A 106 -6.26 4.23 -10.68
CA ASP A 106 -7.30 4.90 -9.91
C ASP A 106 -7.05 4.80 -8.41
N ARG A 107 -6.39 3.72 -7.99
CA ARG A 107 -6.13 3.37 -6.59
C ARG A 107 -4.73 2.81 -6.43
N ALA A 108 -4.21 2.88 -5.21
CA ALA A 108 -3.01 2.16 -4.82
C ALA A 108 -3.20 1.47 -3.47
N GLY A 109 -2.45 0.41 -3.25
CA GLY A 109 -2.44 -0.31 -1.99
C GLY A 109 -1.08 -0.92 -1.71
N THR A 110 -0.78 -1.09 -0.45
CA THR A 110 0.40 -1.81 -0.02
C THR A 110 0.15 -2.47 1.34
N HIS A 111 1.04 -3.35 1.74
CA HIS A 111 0.93 -4.11 2.97
C HIS A 111 2.16 -3.89 3.87
N ASP A 112 2.15 -4.50 5.05
CA ASP A 112 3.15 -4.29 6.10
C ASP A 112 4.55 -4.84 5.80
N ILE A 113 4.74 -5.69 4.78
CA ILE A 113 6.07 -6.16 4.35
C ILE A 113 6.64 -5.26 3.24
N GLY A 114 5.96 -5.11 2.12
CA GLY A 114 6.43 -4.28 1.00
C GLY A 114 6.22 -2.78 1.22
N GLY A 115 5.21 -2.42 2.01
CA GLY A 115 4.81 -1.05 2.28
C GLY A 115 5.89 -0.14 2.84
N PRO A 116 6.66 -0.53 3.86
CA PRO A 116 7.73 0.31 4.40
C PRO A 116 8.72 0.75 3.32
N MET A 117 9.12 -0.15 2.42
CA MET A 117 10.05 0.19 1.32
C MET A 117 9.40 1.15 0.32
N ALA A 118 8.18 0.86 -0.13
CA ALA A 118 7.45 1.72 -1.06
C ALA A 118 7.22 3.12 -0.47
N ILE A 119 6.89 3.19 0.82
CA ILE A 119 6.72 4.46 1.52
C ILE A 119 8.04 5.23 1.63
N LEU A 120 9.15 4.59 1.96
CA LEU A 120 10.45 5.25 2.00
C LEU A 120 10.80 5.84 0.63
N GLN A 121 10.52 5.15 -0.47
CA GLN A 121 10.68 5.68 -1.82
C GLN A 121 9.75 6.88 -2.07
N PHE A 122 8.48 6.79 -1.63
CA PHE A 122 7.56 7.92 -1.71
C PHE A 122 8.09 9.14 -0.92
N LEU A 123 8.59 8.95 0.29
CA LEU A 123 9.15 10.04 1.12
C LEU A 123 10.32 10.74 0.44
N THR A 124 11.17 10.01 -0.29
CA THR A 124 12.29 10.60 -1.05
C THR A 124 11.81 11.47 -2.22
N SER A 125 10.56 11.31 -2.67
CA SER A 125 9.99 12.15 -3.73
C SER A 125 9.70 13.59 -3.31
N GLY A 126 9.71 13.89 -2.01
CA GLY A 126 9.41 15.21 -1.43
C GLY A 126 7.95 15.65 -1.58
N LYS A 127 7.04 14.76 -1.95
CA LYS A 127 5.62 15.07 -2.06
C LYS A 127 4.97 15.23 -0.70
N GLU A 128 4.10 16.23 -0.58
CA GLU A 128 3.41 16.50 0.69
C GLU A 128 2.25 15.54 0.97
N ARG A 129 1.65 14.98 -0.09
CA ARG A 129 0.52 14.04 -0.03
C ARG A 129 0.56 13.06 -1.18
N ILE A 130 -0.12 11.93 -1.00
CA ILE A 130 -0.37 10.96 -2.07
C ILE A 130 -1.23 11.59 -3.18
N ALA A 131 -1.02 11.14 -4.42
CA ALA A 131 -1.70 11.68 -5.60
C ALA A 131 -3.06 11.04 -5.88
N LEU A 132 -3.33 9.87 -5.32
CA LEU A 132 -4.56 9.10 -5.50
C LEU A 132 -4.90 8.36 -4.21
N PRO A 133 -6.15 7.93 -4.00
CA PRO A 133 -6.54 7.18 -2.82
C PRO A 133 -5.70 5.91 -2.69
N ALA A 134 -5.09 5.72 -1.53
CA ALA A 134 -4.23 4.57 -1.25
C ALA A 134 -4.40 4.07 0.18
N ALA A 135 -4.24 2.77 0.36
CA ALA A 135 -4.34 2.11 1.65
C ALA A 135 -3.10 1.31 2.03
N LEU A 136 -2.87 1.24 3.33
CA LEU A 136 -1.86 0.40 3.98
C LEU A 136 -2.58 -0.62 4.85
N VAL A 137 -2.41 -1.90 4.55
CA VAL A 137 -3.07 -3.00 5.28
C VAL A 137 -2.01 -3.86 5.97
N ALA A 138 -2.15 -4.02 7.28
CA ALA A 138 -1.24 -4.83 8.09
C ALA A 138 -1.83 -6.23 8.28
N ASP A 139 -1.35 -7.21 7.51
CA ASP A 139 -1.86 -8.59 7.57
C ASP A 139 -0.79 -9.69 7.49
N HIS A 140 0.39 -9.42 6.91
CA HIS A 140 1.41 -10.45 6.69
C HIS A 140 2.26 -10.76 7.93
N LEU A 141 2.35 -9.84 8.88
CA LEU A 141 3.15 -10.02 10.10
C LEU A 141 2.37 -10.72 11.23
N VAL A 142 1.16 -11.16 10.97
CA VAL A 142 0.33 -11.98 11.88
C VAL A 142 0.56 -13.45 11.56
N THR A 143 1.10 -14.22 12.52
CA THR A 143 1.50 -15.63 12.27
C THR A 143 0.34 -16.62 12.18
N ALA A 144 -0.84 -16.29 12.69
CA ALA A 144 -2.05 -17.13 12.67
C ALA A 144 -1.80 -18.57 13.20
N GLN A 145 -1.09 -18.69 14.31
CA GLN A 145 -0.59 -19.97 14.80
C GLN A 145 -1.35 -20.49 16.03
N THR A 146 -1.72 -19.61 16.95
CA THR A 146 -2.30 -19.98 18.24
C THR A 146 -3.73 -19.48 18.46
N GLY A 147 -4.20 -18.62 17.58
CA GLY A 147 -5.54 -18.02 17.63
C GLY A 147 -5.52 -16.50 17.68
N VAL A 148 -6.55 -15.89 17.13
CA VAL A 148 -6.63 -14.47 16.81
C VAL A 148 -6.10 -13.54 17.92
N ARG A 149 -6.58 -13.68 19.14
CA ARG A 149 -6.21 -12.77 20.24
C ARG A 149 -4.72 -12.82 20.56
N LYS A 150 -4.17 -14.03 20.64
CA LYS A 150 -2.77 -14.23 21.00
C LYS A 150 -1.83 -13.84 19.88
N ASP A 151 -2.18 -14.22 18.66
CA ASP A 151 -1.38 -13.90 17.47
C ASP A 151 -1.33 -12.41 17.19
N LEU A 152 -2.44 -11.67 17.40
CA LEU A 152 -2.46 -10.21 17.29
C LEU A 152 -1.62 -9.54 18.39
N GLN A 153 -1.66 -10.02 19.64
CA GLN A 153 -0.82 -9.50 20.71
C GLN A 153 0.68 -9.70 20.42
N ILE A 154 1.03 -10.85 19.85
CA ILE A 154 2.40 -11.14 19.42
C ILE A 154 2.80 -10.21 18.26
N ALA A 155 1.96 -10.08 17.25
CA ALA A 155 2.23 -9.23 16.10
C ALA A 155 2.43 -7.77 16.50
N ASP A 156 1.56 -7.23 17.34
CA ASP A 156 1.65 -5.84 17.84
C ASP A 156 2.92 -5.60 18.66
N ARG A 157 3.31 -6.57 19.49
CA ARG A 157 4.54 -6.48 20.30
C ARG A 157 5.80 -6.54 19.44
N ASP A 158 5.85 -7.52 18.53
CA ASP A 158 7.06 -7.84 17.79
C ASP A 158 7.29 -6.89 16.61
N ASN A 159 6.22 -6.24 16.12
CA ASN A 159 6.24 -5.34 14.94
C ASN A 159 5.82 -3.90 15.28
N VAL A 160 5.96 -3.49 16.53
CA VAL A 160 5.54 -2.15 17.00
C VAL A 160 6.15 -1.01 16.19
N GLU A 161 7.41 -1.12 15.78
CA GLU A 161 8.09 -0.12 14.98
C GLU A 161 7.46 0.01 13.60
N THR A 162 7.27 -1.10 12.90
CA THR A 162 6.64 -1.13 11.57
C THR A 162 5.22 -0.57 11.61
N TYR A 163 4.40 -1.04 12.53
CA TYR A 163 3.01 -0.60 12.63
C TYR A 163 2.89 0.89 13.02
N SER A 164 3.77 1.37 13.88
CA SER A 164 3.81 2.78 14.24
C SER A 164 4.22 3.64 13.05
N PHE A 165 5.27 3.25 12.33
CA PHE A 165 5.71 3.93 11.11
C PHE A 165 4.57 4.02 10.08
N LEU A 166 3.92 2.89 9.75
CA LEU A 166 2.83 2.85 8.79
C LEU A 166 1.65 3.75 9.19
N ARG A 167 1.29 3.74 10.48
CA ARG A 167 0.21 4.59 11.02
C ARG A 167 0.56 6.08 10.92
N ASP A 168 1.78 6.44 11.28
CA ASP A 168 2.20 7.85 11.30
C ASP A 168 2.32 8.42 9.90
N VAL A 169 2.86 7.64 8.96
CA VAL A 169 2.91 8.00 7.54
C VAL A 169 1.51 8.15 6.97
N SER A 170 0.59 7.23 7.31
CA SER A 170 -0.80 7.30 6.87
C SER A 170 -1.44 8.63 7.29
N ARG A 171 -1.31 9.01 8.55
CA ARG A 171 -1.84 10.28 9.07
C ARG A 171 -1.20 11.49 8.40
N ARG A 172 0.10 11.44 8.16
CA ARG A 172 0.85 12.58 7.61
C ARG A 172 0.57 12.81 6.12
N TYR A 173 0.48 11.74 5.33
CA TYR A 173 0.45 11.82 3.86
C TYR A 173 -0.89 11.47 3.23
N GLY A 174 -1.86 11.01 4.04
CA GLY A 174 -3.22 10.78 3.59
C GLY A 174 -3.51 9.37 3.08
N PHE A 175 -2.71 8.38 3.47
CA PHE A 175 -3.08 6.97 3.27
C PHE A 175 -4.16 6.54 4.26
N ASP A 176 -5.00 5.59 3.87
CA ASP A 176 -5.86 4.88 4.81
C ASP A 176 -5.05 3.77 5.48
N PHE A 177 -5.17 3.64 6.80
CA PHE A 177 -4.46 2.61 7.55
C PHE A 177 -5.41 1.56 8.11
N TRP A 178 -5.20 0.32 7.73
CA TRP A 178 -5.92 -0.85 8.21
C TRP A 178 -5.00 -1.67 9.12
N PRO A 179 -5.22 -1.62 10.44
CA PRO A 179 -4.35 -2.28 11.41
C PRO A 179 -4.43 -3.79 11.33
N ALA A 180 -3.46 -4.48 11.93
CA ALA A 180 -3.44 -5.94 12.05
C ALA A 180 -4.75 -6.47 12.62
N GLY A 181 -5.28 -7.53 12.01
CA GLY A 181 -6.55 -8.14 12.40
C GLY A 181 -7.79 -7.63 11.67
N THR A 182 -7.67 -6.65 10.77
CA THR A 182 -8.79 -6.16 9.97
C THR A 182 -9.16 -7.08 8.80
N GLY A 183 -8.24 -7.90 8.33
CA GLY A 183 -8.44 -8.85 7.25
C GLY A 183 -7.22 -9.00 6.37
N ILE A 184 -7.31 -9.88 5.38
CA ILE A 184 -6.28 -10.07 4.36
C ILE A 184 -6.27 -8.86 3.42
N CYS A 185 -5.09 -8.30 3.13
CA CYS A 185 -4.95 -7.06 2.37
C CYS A 185 -5.67 -7.10 1.03
N HIS A 186 -5.53 -8.16 0.26
CA HIS A 186 -6.19 -8.29 -1.04
C HIS A 186 -7.71 -8.28 -0.92
N GLN A 187 -8.27 -8.91 0.11
CA GLN A 187 -9.70 -8.91 0.36
C GLN A 187 -10.19 -7.53 0.80
N VAL A 188 -9.44 -6.86 1.68
CA VAL A 188 -9.75 -5.48 2.10
C VAL A 188 -9.76 -4.54 0.88
N PHE A 189 -8.80 -4.67 -0.03
CA PHE A 189 -8.76 -3.87 -1.25
C PHE A 189 -9.94 -4.17 -2.16
N LEU A 190 -10.23 -5.44 -2.43
CA LEU A 190 -11.33 -5.86 -3.29
C LEU A 190 -12.68 -5.36 -2.78
N GLU A 191 -12.92 -5.44 -1.48
CA GLU A 191 -14.22 -5.09 -0.89
C GLU A 191 -14.43 -3.57 -0.71
N ASN A 192 -13.35 -2.80 -0.54
CA ASN A 192 -13.46 -1.41 -0.12
C ASN A 192 -12.94 -0.41 -1.16
N TYR A 193 -12.02 -0.78 -2.01
CA TYR A 193 -11.36 0.15 -2.94
C TYR A 193 -11.64 -0.17 -4.40
N ASP A 194 -11.77 -1.44 -4.77
CA ASP A 194 -11.95 -1.84 -6.14
C ASP A 194 -13.38 -1.63 -6.64
N PHE A 195 -13.49 -1.39 -7.94
CA PHE A 195 -14.75 -1.39 -8.67
C PHE A 195 -14.52 -1.91 -10.10
N PRO A 196 -15.54 -2.49 -10.76
CA PRO A 196 -15.36 -3.07 -12.10
C PRO A 196 -14.80 -2.05 -13.10
N GLY A 197 -13.68 -2.39 -13.72
CA GLY A 197 -13.00 -1.53 -14.69
C GLY A 197 -11.95 -0.59 -14.09
N ALA A 198 -11.79 -0.56 -12.77
CA ALA A 198 -10.71 0.17 -12.11
C ALA A 198 -9.33 -0.44 -12.41
N MET A 199 -8.32 0.38 -12.28
CA MET A 199 -6.92 -0.03 -12.24
C MET A 199 -6.36 0.26 -10.86
N MET A 200 -5.98 -0.78 -10.13
CA MET A 200 -5.35 -0.67 -8.83
C MET A 200 -3.90 -1.17 -8.88
N LEU A 201 -2.99 -0.38 -8.34
CA LEU A 201 -1.60 -0.76 -8.13
C LEU A 201 -1.45 -1.28 -6.69
N VAL A 202 -1.09 -2.54 -6.53
CA VAL A 202 -0.86 -3.17 -5.23
C VAL A 202 0.56 -3.73 -5.16
N THR A 203 1.26 -3.49 -4.05
CA THR A 203 2.63 -3.98 -3.79
C THR A 203 2.65 -4.91 -2.60
#